data_2bf1b9d0a37322ef487f2712c9dd0338
#
_entry.id   2bf1b9d0a37322ef487f2712c9dd0338
#
_cell.length_a   1.000
_cell.length_b   1.000
_cell.length_c   1.000
_cell.angle_alpha   90.00
_cell.angle_beta   90.00
_cell.angle_gamma   90.00
#
_symmetry.space_group_name_H-M   'P 1'
#
loop_
_entity.id
_entity.type
_entity.pdbx_description
1 polymer ?
#
loop_
_entity_poly.entity_id
_entity_poly.type
_entity_poly.pdbx_seq_one_letter_code
_entity_poly.pdbx_strand_id
1 'polypeptide(L)'
;MVPSKLKYGDEIRIIAPSGSLSRLDEKNFEIAKKRFEDMGIKVTVSKHAYNVNQYSTSSIKDRISDLHEAFKDENVKMIICAIGGYSVIQIIDKIDYNLIKKNPKIIIGYSDNTALLNSIYKKTGIVTYLGPNFTDFAVKQGFDYTLDYFTKVVFDSKNVIVEDSLEFSDDQWYIHQDDRVFLPNEGRKVINAGQAQGKIIGGNLCTLQLLQGTEYMPSMKDKILFLEDDDLVGDTFIFEFDRNLHSLMLQKNFKDIKGIIIGRVQLGAKVSVEDFAKLLSEKEQLKNIPVIINMDFGHTRPLFTIPIGADCVIDNDRITIIQE
;
A
#
# COMPACT_ATOMS: atom_id res chain seq x y z
N MET A 1 -6.47 4.93 -15.88
CA MET A 1 -6.18 6.39 -15.94
C MET A 1 -5.19 6.73 -14.86
N VAL A 2 -4.02 7.28 -15.21
CA VAL A 2 -3.01 7.75 -14.24
C VAL A 2 -3.33 9.20 -13.89
N PRO A 3 -3.48 9.56 -12.60
CA PRO A 3 -3.66 10.95 -12.18
C PRO A 3 -2.45 11.82 -12.53
N SER A 4 -2.67 13.13 -12.62
CA SER A 4 -1.57 14.09 -12.81
C SER A 4 -0.55 13.98 -11.69
N LYS A 5 0.73 14.05 -12.03
CA LYS A 5 1.84 14.06 -11.08
C LYS A 5 1.83 15.31 -10.21
N LEU A 6 2.33 15.20 -8.96
CA LEU A 6 2.52 16.36 -8.10
C LEU A 6 3.58 17.31 -8.64
N LYS A 7 3.44 18.58 -8.28
CA LYS A 7 4.36 19.66 -8.62
C LYS A 7 4.65 20.50 -7.39
N TYR A 8 5.76 21.21 -7.41
CA TYR A 8 6.05 22.24 -6.40
C TYR A 8 4.89 23.25 -6.28
N GLY A 9 4.47 23.54 -5.07
CA GLY A 9 3.33 24.43 -4.77
C GLY A 9 1.97 23.73 -4.66
N ASP A 10 1.88 22.45 -5.03
CA ASP A 10 0.64 21.67 -4.93
C ASP A 10 0.23 21.43 -3.47
N GLU A 11 -1.07 21.19 -3.27
CA GLU A 11 -1.64 20.87 -1.97
C GLU A 11 -1.95 19.38 -1.85
N ILE A 12 -1.55 18.79 -0.71
CA ILE A 12 -2.01 17.47 -0.30
C ILE A 12 -3.02 17.57 0.85
N ARG A 13 -4.01 16.68 0.86
CA ARG A 13 -5.04 16.59 1.89
C ARG A 13 -4.91 15.28 2.66
N ILE A 14 -4.74 15.39 3.98
CA ILE A 14 -4.77 14.23 4.88
C ILE A 14 -6.23 13.88 5.16
N ILE A 15 -6.60 12.62 4.94
CA ILE A 15 -7.88 12.04 5.32
C ILE A 15 -7.66 10.86 6.28
N ALA A 16 -8.65 10.52 7.08
CA ALA A 16 -8.61 9.38 8.00
C ALA A 16 -9.73 8.37 7.68
N PRO A 17 -9.64 7.62 6.56
CA PRO A 17 -10.70 6.70 6.15
C PRO A 17 -10.74 5.42 6.99
N SER A 18 -9.65 5.10 7.69
CA SER A 18 -9.49 3.99 8.62
C SER A 18 -9.27 4.51 10.04
N GLY A 19 -8.05 4.45 10.59
CA GLY A 19 -7.71 4.99 11.89
C GLY A 19 -7.63 6.52 11.91
N SER A 20 -7.93 7.12 13.07
CA SER A 20 -7.86 8.56 13.28
C SER A 20 -6.41 9.09 13.28
N LEU A 21 -6.22 10.28 12.75
CA LEU A 21 -4.95 11.03 12.82
C LEU A 21 -4.53 11.36 14.26
N SER A 22 -5.47 11.34 15.23
CA SER A 22 -5.17 11.55 16.66
C SER A 22 -4.22 10.50 17.25
N ARG A 23 -3.95 9.39 16.54
CA ARG A 23 -2.95 8.39 16.92
C ARG A 23 -1.51 8.87 16.73
N LEU A 24 -1.30 9.91 15.94
CA LEU A 24 0.00 10.57 15.75
C LEU A 24 0.10 11.75 16.71
N ASP A 25 1.11 11.77 17.56
CA ASP A 25 1.38 12.91 18.45
C ASP A 25 1.81 14.14 17.65
N GLU A 26 1.70 15.33 18.26
CA GLU A 26 1.98 16.61 17.64
C GLU A 26 3.42 16.73 17.11
N LYS A 27 4.41 16.20 17.86
CA LYS A 27 5.82 16.25 17.46
C LYS A 27 6.06 15.46 16.17
N ASN A 28 5.52 14.25 16.09
CA ASN A 28 5.63 13.41 14.90
C ASN A 28 4.80 13.99 13.74
N PHE A 29 3.65 14.61 14.01
CA PHE A 29 2.87 15.31 12.99
C PHE A 29 3.69 16.45 12.35
N GLU A 30 4.34 17.29 13.14
CA GLU A 30 5.17 18.39 12.63
C GLU A 30 6.39 17.88 11.83
N ILE A 31 7.01 16.75 12.22
CA ILE A 31 8.08 16.13 11.42
C ILE A 31 7.57 15.71 10.05
N ALA A 32 6.43 15.01 10.00
CA ALA A 32 5.83 14.56 8.74
C ALA A 32 5.44 15.74 7.86
N LYS A 33 4.77 16.73 8.42
CA LYS A 33 4.35 17.95 7.73
C LYS A 33 5.54 18.72 7.16
N LYS A 34 6.57 18.95 7.98
CA LYS A 34 7.79 19.64 7.55
C LYS A 34 8.46 18.93 6.37
N ARG A 35 8.47 17.60 6.32
CA ARG A 35 9.04 16.85 5.20
C ARG A 35 8.34 17.15 3.88
N PHE A 36 7.01 17.29 3.88
CA PHE A 36 6.26 17.75 2.69
C PHE A 36 6.53 19.22 2.37
N GLU A 37 6.60 20.08 3.38
CA GLU A 37 6.90 21.51 3.18
C GLU A 37 8.32 21.71 2.61
N ASP A 38 9.30 20.90 3.03
CA ASP A 38 10.65 20.90 2.46
C ASP A 38 10.68 20.45 0.99
N MET A 39 9.72 19.63 0.55
CA MET A 39 9.47 19.31 -0.86
C MET A 39 8.64 20.38 -1.58
N GLY A 40 8.32 21.50 -0.93
CA GLY A 40 7.50 22.58 -1.47
C GLY A 40 6.02 22.23 -1.61
N ILE A 41 5.52 21.29 -0.83
CA ILE A 41 4.13 20.82 -0.85
C ILE A 41 3.37 21.40 0.32
N LYS A 42 2.19 21.97 0.07
CA LYS A 42 1.28 22.44 1.11
C LYS A 42 0.51 21.28 1.72
N VAL A 43 0.47 21.18 3.05
CA VAL A 43 -0.26 20.15 3.79
C VAL A 43 -1.53 20.72 4.41
N THR A 44 -2.64 20.07 4.16
CA THR A 44 -3.94 20.37 4.81
C THR A 44 -4.56 19.11 5.38
N VAL A 45 -5.44 19.29 6.37
CA VAL A 45 -6.08 18.18 7.10
C VAL A 45 -7.60 18.28 6.91
N SER A 46 -8.24 17.15 6.61
CA SER A 46 -9.70 17.09 6.51
C SER A 46 -10.35 17.34 7.87
N LYS A 47 -11.56 17.88 7.81
CA LYS A 47 -12.31 18.38 8.97
C LYS A 47 -12.44 17.37 10.11
N HIS A 48 -12.62 16.09 9.78
CA HIS A 48 -12.93 15.06 10.76
C HIS A 48 -11.76 14.07 10.98
N ALA A 49 -10.57 14.34 10.43
CA ALA A 49 -9.43 13.41 10.47
C ALA A 49 -8.94 13.11 11.91
N TYR A 50 -9.15 14.03 12.85
CA TYR A 50 -8.82 13.86 14.28
C TYR A 50 -9.96 13.28 15.11
N ASN A 51 -11.17 13.14 14.55
CA ASN A 51 -12.31 12.60 15.29
C ASN A 51 -12.08 11.14 15.65
N VAL A 52 -12.50 10.78 16.85
CA VAL A 52 -12.32 9.43 17.41
C VAL A 52 -13.61 8.98 18.10
N ASN A 53 -14.03 7.77 17.82
CA ASN A 53 -15.06 7.04 18.53
C ASN A 53 -14.46 5.85 19.29
N GLN A 54 -15.30 5.00 19.87
CA GLN A 54 -14.86 3.79 20.59
C GLN A 54 -14.08 2.76 19.76
N TYR A 55 -14.07 2.90 18.43
CA TYR A 55 -13.33 2.05 17.49
C TYR A 55 -12.08 2.73 16.92
N SER A 56 -11.61 3.78 17.58
CA SER A 56 -10.41 4.55 17.15
C SER A 56 -10.50 5.14 15.74
N THR A 57 -11.72 5.45 15.28
CA THR A 57 -12.02 6.05 13.97
C THR A 57 -13.14 7.09 14.09
N SER A 58 -13.36 7.86 13.05
CA SER A 58 -14.50 8.78 12.93
C SER A 58 -15.79 8.06 12.50
N SER A 59 -16.91 8.75 12.49
CA SER A 59 -18.17 8.20 11.97
C SER A 59 -18.06 7.86 10.48
N ILE A 60 -18.84 6.88 10.01
CA ILE A 60 -18.91 6.53 8.58
C ILE A 60 -19.24 7.78 7.74
N LYS A 61 -20.20 8.59 8.20
CA LYS A 61 -20.64 9.81 7.52
C LYS A 61 -19.49 10.82 7.38
N ASP A 62 -18.73 11.03 8.45
CA ASP A 62 -17.64 12.00 8.46
C ASP A 62 -16.48 11.55 7.54
N ARG A 63 -16.12 10.25 7.59
CA ARG A 63 -15.07 9.68 6.71
C ARG A 63 -15.43 9.78 5.23
N ILE A 64 -16.68 9.54 4.87
CA ILE A 64 -17.20 9.72 3.51
C ILE A 64 -17.20 11.19 3.10
N SER A 65 -17.63 12.09 3.99
CA SER A 65 -17.60 13.54 3.72
C SER A 65 -16.18 14.01 3.43
N ASP A 66 -15.22 13.66 4.30
CA ASP A 66 -13.81 14.04 4.16
C ASP A 66 -13.21 13.50 2.84
N LEU A 67 -13.48 12.26 2.48
CA LEU A 67 -13.04 11.66 1.23
C LEU A 67 -13.62 12.40 0.01
N HIS A 68 -14.93 12.64 0.00
CA HIS A 68 -15.60 13.30 -1.11
C HIS A 68 -15.18 14.76 -1.24
N GLU A 69 -15.03 15.50 -0.14
CA GLU A 69 -14.57 16.88 -0.15
C GLU A 69 -13.13 16.98 -0.67
N ALA A 70 -12.23 16.07 -0.25
CA ALA A 70 -10.85 16.03 -0.75
C ALA A 70 -10.78 15.76 -2.27
N PHE A 71 -11.67 14.93 -2.82
CA PHE A 71 -11.76 14.73 -4.26
C PHE A 71 -12.38 15.91 -5.00
N LYS A 72 -13.35 16.63 -4.42
CA LYS A 72 -14.00 17.79 -5.04
C LYS A 72 -13.13 19.04 -5.06
N ASP A 73 -12.30 19.24 -4.04
CA ASP A 73 -11.50 20.45 -3.88
C ASP A 73 -10.43 20.53 -4.96
N GLU A 74 -10.57 21.50 -5.88
CA GLU A 74 -9.65 21.66 -7.03
C GLU A 74 -8.22 22.05 -6.63
N ASN A 75 -8.01 22.59 -5.43
CA ASN A 75 -6.68 22.92 -4.92
C ASN A 75 -5.91 21.66 -4.53
N VAL A 76 -6.60 20.65 -4.03
CA VAL A 76 -6.01 19.37 -3.60
C VAL A 76 -5.59 18.58 -4.83
N LYS A 77 -4.29 18.21 -4.91
CA LYS A 77 -3.73 17.41 -6.01
C LYS A 77 -3.43 15.96 -5.59
N MET A 78 -3.18 15.74 -4.31
CA MET A 78 -3.01 14.41 -3.74
C MET A 78 -3.81 14.27 -2.44
N ILE A 79 -4.34 13.08 -2.22
CA ILE A 79 -4.99 12.66 -0.99
C ILE A 79 -4.09 11.61 -0.33
N ILE A 80 -3.75 11.80 0.94
CA ILE A 80 -2.95 10.87 1.70
C ILE A 80 -3.73 10.35 2.91
N CYS A 81 -3.78 9.03 3.07
CA CYS A 81 -4.38 8.40 4.23
C CYS A 81 -3.53 8.67 5.48
N ALA A 82 -4.17 9.02 6.59
CA ALA A 82 -3.48 9.31 7.85
C ALA A 82 -2.69 8.10 8.35
N ILE A 83 -3.37 6.98 8.50
CA ILE A 83 -2.86 5.71 9.04
C ILE A 83 -3.77 4.55 8.60
N GLY A 84 -3.31 3.31 8.77
CA GLY A 84 -4.13 2.10 8.65
C GLY A 84 -5.14 1.93 9.81
N GLY A 85 -5.65 0.73 9.98
CA GLY A 85 -6.62 0.35 11.02
C GLY A 85 -7.47 -0.84 10.59
N TYR A 86 -8.81 -0.78 10.83
CA TYR A 86 -9.72 -1.92 10.59
C TYR A 86 -11.08 -1.49 10.01
N SER A 87 -11.24 -0.24 9.60
CA SER A 87 -12.57 0.35 9.42
C SER A 87 -12.91 0.72 7.99
N VAL A 88 -11.95 0.66 7.06
CA VAL A 88 -12.16 1.09 5.67
C VAL A 88 -13.30 0.32 5.00
N ILE A 89 -13.42 -0.96 5.25
CA ILE A 89 -14.48 -1.80 4.65
C ILE A 89 -15.90 -1.26 4.92
N GLN A 90 -16.10 -0.52 6.02
CA GLN A 90 -17.41 0.04 6.40
C GLN A 90 -17.89 1.18 5.48
N ILE A 91 -16.99 1.78 4.71
CA ILE A 91 -17.30 2.93 3.86
C ILE A 91 -17.37 2.58 2.37
N ILE A 92 -16.86 1.42 1.95
CA ILE A 92 -16.65 1.05 0.55
C ILE A 92 -17.95 1.13 -0.27
N ASP A 93 -19.07 0.66 0.27
CA ASP A 93 -20.38 0.66 -0.39
C ASP A 93 -21.09 2.03 -0.40
N LYS A 94 -20.52 3.03 0.28
CA LYS A 94 -21.09 4.37 0.44
C LYS A 94 -20.33 5.45 -0.35
N ILE A 95 -19.25 5.06 -1.01
CA ILE A 95 -18.42 5.97 -1.80
C ILE A 95 -19.14 6.33 -3.10
N ASP A 96 -19.20 7.62 -3.42
CA ASP A 96 -19.59 8.09 -4.75
C ASP A 96 -18.41 7.96 -5.73
N TYR A 97 -18.29 6.79 -6.34
CA TYR A 97 -17.26 6.49 -7.33
C TYR A 97 -17.39 7.34 -8.61
N ASN A 98 -18.59 7.83 -8.92
CA ASN A 98 -18.77 8.74 -10.07
C ASN A 98 -18.16 10.11 -9.79
N LEU A 99 -18.29 10.61 -8.56
CA LEU A 99 -17.62 11.82 -8.11
C LEU A 99 -16.10 11.67 -8.23
N ILE A 100 -15.55 10.57 -7.72
CA ILE A 100 -14.10 10.29 -7.80
C ILE A 100 -13.64 10.21 -9.26
N LYS A 101 -14.38 9.52 -10.11
CA LYS A 101 -14.06 9.37 -11.53
C LYS A 101 -14.03 10.71 -12.28
N LYS A 102 -14.86 11.66 -11.88
CA LYS A 102 -14.89 13.02 -12.46
C LYS A 102 -13.77 13.93 -11.95
N ASN A 103 -13.15 13.59 -10.82
CA ASN A 103 -12.11 14.38 -10.17
C ASN A 103 -10.86 13.53 -9.90
N PRO A 104 -10.19 12.96 -10.92
CA PRO A 104 -9.08 12.04 -10.73
C PRO A 104 -7.91 12.72 -10.02
N LYS A 105 -7.48 12.14 -8.90
CA LYS A 105 -6.37 12.61 -8.07
C LYS A 105 -5.55 11.43 -7.56
N ILE A 106 -4.30 11.70 -7.20
CA ILE A 106 -3.49 10.74 -6.47
C ILE A 106 -4.16 10.48 -5.12
N ILE A 107 -4.36 9.20 -4.78
CA ILE A 107 -4.72 8.77 -3.44
C ILE A 107 -3.75 7.68 -3.01
N ILE A 108 -3.13 7.84 -1.83
CA ILE A 108 -2.07 6.97 -1.31
C ILE A 108 -2.33 6.54 0.12
N GLY A 109 -1.93 5.29 0.42
CA GLY A 109 -1.97 4.67 1.73
C GLY A 109 -1.64 3.18 1.62
N TYR A 110 -1.61 2.45 2.75
CA TYR A 110 -1.43 0.99 2.78
C TYR A 110 -2.14 0.37 3.99
N SER A 111 -1.90 -0.92 4.26
CA SER A 111 -2.59 -1.66 5.34
C SER A 111 -4.09 -1.73 5.06
N ASP A 112 -4.96 -1.38 6.01
CA ASP A 112 -6.42 -1.38 5.86
C ASP A 112 -6.90 -0.53 4.65
N ASN A 113 -6.13 0.50 4.24
CA ASN A 113 -6.44 1.31 3.06
C ASN A 113 -6.36 0.52 1.75
N THR A 114 -5.82 -0.71 1.74
CA THR A 114 -5.83 -1.63 0.61
C THR A 114 -7.22 -1.82 0.00
N ALA A 115 -8.25 -1.95 0.85
CA ALA A 115 -9.62 -2.10 0.38
C ALA A 115 -10.11 -0.85 -0.36
N LEU A 116 -9.82 0.35 0.14
CA LEU A 116 -10.17 1.62 -0.51
C LEU A 116 -9.50 1.77 -1.88
N LEU A 117 -8.18 1.55 -1.92
CA LEU A 117 -7.37 1.73 -3.13
C LEU A 117 -7.82 0.79 -4.25
N ASN A 118 -7.99 -0.51 -3.95
CA ASN A 118 -8.44 -1.51 -4.92
C ASN A 118 -9.89 -1.25 -5.37
N SER A 119 -10.77 -0.80 -4.48
CA SER A 119 -12.16 -0.48 -4.81
C SER A 119 -12.25 0.74 -5.73
N ILE A 120 -11.50 1.80 -5.46
CA ILE A 120 -11.43 2.99 -6.33
C ILE A 120 -10.91 2.58 -7.71
N TYR A 121 -9.79 1.85 -7.77
CA TYR A 121 -9.28 1.35 -9.05
C TYR A 121 -10.33 0.52 -9.80
N LYS A 122 -10.97 -0.44 -9.12
CA LYS A 122 -11.99 -1.31 -9.71
C LYS A 122 -13.18 -0.55 -10.30
N LYS A 123 -13.67 0.44 -9.57
CA LYS A 123 -14.91 1.15 -9.92
C LYS A 123 -14.69 2.31 -10.90
N THR A 124 -13.49 2.90 -10.92
CA THR A 124 -13.21 4.12 -11.69
C THR A 124 -12.17 3.94 -12.78
N GLY A 125 -11.29 2.95 -12.65
CA GLY A 125 -10.10 2.76 -13.50
C GLY A 125 -8.97 3.76 -13.20
N ILE A 126 -9.09 4.58 -12.16
CA ILE A 126 -8.04 5.50 -11.71
C ILE A 126 -6.96 4.69 -11.00
N VAL A 127 -5.70 4.93 -11.34
CA VAL A 127 -4.54 4.38 -10.64
C VAL A 127 -4.50 4.98 -9.24
N THR A 128 -4.42 4.11 -8.22
CA THR A 128 -4.27 4.46 -6.81
C THR A 128 -2.92 3.95 -6.31
N TYR A 129 -2.45 4.41 -5.17
CA TYR A 129 -1.07 4.18 -4.77
C TYR A 129 -1.00 3.48 -3.42
N LEU A 130 -0.50 2.23 -3.42
CA LEU A 130 -0.12 1.53 -2.20
C LEU A 130 1.28 2.02 -1.78
N GLY A 131 1.36 2.73 -0.68
CA GLY A 131 2.59 3.37 -0.24
C GLY A 131 2.43 4.04 1.12
N PRO A 132 3.41 4.81 1.59
CA PRO A 132 3.41 5.33 2.94
C PRO A 132 2.14 6.12 3.27
N ASN A 133 1.56 5.86 4.45
CA ASN A 133 0.58 6.73 5.06
C ASN A 133 1.25 8.03 5.53
N PHE A 134 0.47 9.05 5.85
CA PHE A 134 1.03 10.30 6.37
C PHE A 134 1.91 10.10 7.61
N THR A 135 1.50 9.20 8.51
CA THR A 135 2.29 8.88 9.72
C THR A 135 3.69 8.37 9.42
N ASP A 136 3.92 7.66 8.32
CA ASP A 136 5.25 7.14 7.97
C ASP A 136 6.24 8.25 7.64
N PHE A 137 5.77 9.40 7.17
CA PHE A 137 6.62 10.56 6.92
C PHE A 137 7.20 11.19 8.20
N ALA A 138 6.76 10.75 9.38
CA ALA A 138 7.34 11.15 10.66
C ALA A 138 8.61 10.35 11.02
N VAL A 139 8.92 9.26 10.33
CA VAL A 139 10.13 8.45 10.57
C VAL A 139 11.38 9.30 10.36
N LYS A 140 12.25 9.42 11.38
CA LYS A 140 13.45 10.26 11.30
C LYS A 140 14.61 9.63 10.56
N GLN A 141 14.87 8.34 10.78
CA GLN A 141 16.02 7.60 10.25
C GLN A 141 15.56 6.44 9.37
N GLY A 142 16.31 6.14 8.29
CA GLY A 142 16.01 5.04 7.38
C GLY A 142 14.80 5.31 6.46
N PHE A 143 14.49 6.58 6.17
CA PHE A 143 13.36 6.95 5.32
C PHE A 143 13.75 7.27 3.87
N ASP A 144 15.03 7.36 3.56
CA ASP A 144 15.54 7.86 2.27
C ASP A 144 15.06 7.00 1.09
N TYR A 145 15.13 5.67 1.21
CA TYR A 145 14.62 4.75 0.20
C TYR A 145 13.10 4.96 -0.03
N THR A 146 12.31 5.06 1.04
CA THR A 146 10.86 5.28 0.94
C THR A 146 10.56 6.63 0.27
N LEU A 147 11.28 7.68 0.65
CA LEU A 147 11.11 9.01 0.07
C LEU A 147 11.52 9.04 -1.41
N ASP A 148 12.61 8.38 -1.78
CA ASP A 148 13.08 8.27 -3.17
C ASP A 148 12.02 7.61 -4.05
N TYR A 149 11.48 6.44 -3.64
CA TYR A 149 10.44 5.75 -4.41
C TYR A 149 9.10 6.48 -4.40
N PHE A 150 8.74 7.13 -3.29
CA PHE A 150 7.58 8.01 -3.28
C PHE A 150 7.73 9.13 -4.31
N THR A 151 8.88 9.81 -4.31
CA THR A 151 9.17 10.90 -5.24
C THR A 151 9.18 10.42 -6.69
N LYS A 152 9.89 9.34 -7.00
CA LYS A 152 9.90 8.74 -8.34
C LYS A 152 8.51 8.43 -8.86
N VAL A 153 7.64 7.88 -8.03
CA VAL A 153 6.31 7.43 -8.43
C VAL A 153 5.32 8.59 -8.51
N VAL A 154 5.38 9.54 -7.59
CA VAL A 154 4.34 10.57 -7.42
C VAL A 154 4.66 11.86 -8.19
N PHE A 155 5.95 12.19 -8.40
CA PHE A 155 6.36 13.43 -9.07
C PHE A 155 6.83 13.22 -10.52
N ASP A 156 7.70 12.26 -10.80
CA ASP A 156 8.50 12.35 -12.03
C ASP A 156 8.43 11.16 -12.99
N SER A 157 8.54 9.92 -12.51
CA SER A 157 8.96 8.83 -13.37
C SER A 157 7.82 8.11 -14.08
N LYS A 158 7.99 7.89 -15.40
CA LYS A 158 7.13 6.99 -16.17
C LYS A 158 7.46 5.53 -15.87
N ASN A 159 8.74 5.21 -15.74
CA ASN A 159 9.24 3.86 -15.47
C ASN A 159 10.09 3.85 -14.21
N VAL A 160 9.78 2.96 -13.28
CA VAL A 160 10.51 2.80 -12.03
C VAL A 160 11.02 1.36 -11.94
N ILE A 161 12.36 1.20 -11.94
CA ILE A 161 12.99 -0.08 -11.63
C ILE A 161 13.06 -0.21 -10.11
N VAL A 162 12.60 -1.35 -9.59
CA VAL A 162 12.63 -1.60 -8.15
C VAL A 162 13.93 -2.29 -7.78
N GLU A 163 14.77 -1.61 -7.02
CA GLU A 163 15.99 -2.14 -6.42
C GLU A 163 15.75 -2.50 -4.96
N ASP A 164 16.55 -3.40 -4.40
CA ASP A 164 16.46 -3.77 -2.99
C ASP A 164 17.15 -2.71 -2.11
N SER A 165 16.61 -2.49 -0.93
CA SER A 165 17.28 -1.69 0.10
C SER A 165 18.49 -2.43 0.68
N LEU A 166 19.46 -1.70 1.24
CA LEU A 166 20.64 -2.32 1.88
C LEU A 166 20.32 -2.89 3.26
N GLU A 167 19.36 -2.29 3.94
CA GLU A 167 18.96 -2.63 5.30
C GLU A 167 17.45 -2.43 5.49
N PHE A 168 16.90 -3.07 6.50
CA PHE A 168 15.51 -2.90 6.89
C PHE A 168 15.37 -2.77 8.41
N SER A 169 14.20 -2.27 8.84
CA SER A 169 13.82 -2.19 10.24
C SER A 169 12.38 -2.65 10.41
N ASP A 170 12.11 -3.33 11.52
CA ASP A 170 10.77 -3.74 11.96
C ASP A 170 10.52 -3.29 13.41
N ASP A 171 11.19 -2.23 13.81
CA ASP A 171 11.07 -1.65 15.15
C ASP A 171 9.83 -0.74 15.28
N GLN A 172 9.46 -0.47 16.51
CA GLN A 172 8.40 0.46 16.86
C GLN A 172 8.93 1.90 16.80
N TRP A 173 9.30 2.36 15.60
CA TRP A 173 9.89 3.69 15.35
C TRP A 173 9.14 4.84 16.02
N TYR A 174 7.82 4.74 16.14
CA TYR A 174 6.97 5.76 16.77
C TYR A 174 7.17 5.89 18.28
N ILE A 175 7.81 4.91 18.92
CA ILE A 175 8.21 4.93 20.33
C ILE A 175 9.70 5.29 20.45
N HIS A 176 10.55 4.75 19.57
CA HIS A 176 12.00 4.78 19.65
C HIS A 176 12.66 5.47 18.45
N GLN A 177 12.25 6.72 18.17
CA GLN A 177 12.72 7.47 16.99
C GLN A 177 14.23 7.67 16.90
N ASP A 178 14.92 7.75 18.05
CA ASP A 178 16.35 8.05 18.13
C ASP A 178 17.20 6.78 18.30
N ASP A 179 16.60 5.65 18.67
CA ASP A 179 17.26 4.36 18.94
C ASP A 179 16.75 3.27 17.98
N ARG A 180 16.77 3.55 16.67
CA ARG A 180 16.31 2.66 15.63
C ARG A 180 17.23 1.45 15.47
N VAL A 181 16.65 0.28 15.17
CA VAL A 181 17.37 -0.96 14.89
C VAL A 181 17.25 -1.31 13.41
N PHE A 182 18.39 -1.32 12.71
CA PHE A 182 18.47 -1.71 11.31
C PHE A 182 19.17 -3.06 11.18
N LEU A 183 18.64 -3.92 10.32
CA LEU A 183 19.17 -5.23 10.01
C LEU A 183 19.60 -5.29 8.54
N PRO A 184 20.65 -6.02 8.19
CA PRO A 184 21.03 -6.23 6.81
C PRO A 184 19.87 -6.83 6.00
N ASN A 185 19.61 -6.31 4.81
CA ASN A 185 18.64 -6.89 3.90
C ASN A 185 19.33 -7.91 2.99
N GLU A 186 18.86 -9.16 3.03
CA GLU A 186 19.34 -10.23 2.15
C GLU A 186 18.86 -10.09 0.70
N GLY A 187 17.99 -9.09 0.46
CA GLY A 187 17.37 -8.81 -0.84
C GLY A 187 16.20 -9.73 -1.17
N ARG A 188 15.64 -9.54 -2.36
CA ARG A 188 14.54 -10.35 -2.89
C ARG A 188 14.98 -11.80 -3.10
N LYS A 189 14.00 -12.71 -2.94
CA LYS A 189 14.21 -14.13 -3.23
C LYS A 189 13.26 -14.57 -4.35
N VAL A 190 13.82 -15.10 -5.42
CA VAL A 190 13.06 -15.64 -6.55
C VAL A 190 12.72 -17.10 -6.25
N ILE A 191 11.43 -17.42 -6.14
CA ILE A 191 10.93 -18.79 -6.01
C ILE A 191 10.78 -19.42 -7.38
N ASN A 192 10.10 -18.71 -8.28
CA ASN A 192 9.97 -19.09 -9.69
C ASN A 192 10.42 -17.92 -10.55
N ALA A 193 11.45 -18.13 -11.37
CA ALA A 193 11.87 -17.19 -12.39
C ALA A 193 10.92 -17.21 -13.59
N GLY A 194 10.93 -16.15 -14.38
CA GLY A 194 10.17 -16.07 -15.61
C GLY A 194 9.90 -14.64 -16.04
N GLN A 195 9.22 -14.50 -17.18
CA GLN A 195 8.82 -13.21 -17.72
C GLN A 195 7.30 -13.05 -17.61
N ALA A 196 6.84 -11.88 -17.15
CA ALA A 196 5.44 -11.56 -17.08
C ALA A 196 5.21 -10.05 -17.26
N GLN A 197 4.05 -9.72 -17.80
CA GLN A 197 3.54 -8.36 -17.86
C GLN A 197 2.06 -8.36 -17.46
N GLY A 198 1.66 -7.39 -16.65
CA GLY A 198 0.28 -7.23 -16.23
C GLY A 198 0.07 -5.99 -15.38
N LYS A 199 -1.20 -5.63 -15.18
CA LYS A 199 -1.54 -4.54 -14.28
C LYS A 199 -1.46 -4.98 -12.82
N ILE A 200 -0.97 -4.09 -11.97
CA ILE A 200 -0.80 -4.32 -10.54
C ILE A 200 -2.16 -4.25 -9.82
N ILE A 201 -2.41 -5.21 -8.93
CA ILE A 201 -3.43 -5.15 -7.89
C ILE A 201 -2.88 -5.78 -6.61
N GLY A 202 -3.51 -5.51 -5.47
CA GLY A 202 -3.11 -6.16 -4.22
C GLY A 202 -2.91 -5.18 -3.07
N GLY A 203 -2.03 -5.52 -2.16
CA GLY A 203 -1.71 -4.85 -0.92
C GLY A 203 -1.77 -5.81 0.25
N ASN A 204 -2.26 -5.35 1.40
CA ASN A 204 -2.45 -6.18 2.59
C ASN A 204 -3.44 -7.31 2.29
N LEU A 205 -2.99 -8.56 2.46
CA LEU A 205 -3.72 -9.74 2.01
C LEU A 205 -5.01 -9.95 2.80
N CYS A 206 -4.97 -9.85 4.12
CA CYS A 206 -6.14 -10.03 4.97
C CYS A 206 -7.21 -8.95 4.68
N THR A 207 -6.80 -7.73 4.35
CA THR A 207 -7.71 -6.65 3.96
C THR A 207 -8.27 -6.85 2.55
N LEU A 208 -7.45 -7.27 1.58
CA LEU A 208 -7.89 -7.56 0.22
C LEU A 208 -8.97 -8.64 0.20
N GLN A 209 -8.85 -9.65 1.07
CA GLN A 209 -9.82 -10.72 1.25
C GLN A 209 -11.24 -10.21 1.56
N LEU A 210 -11.36 -9.09 2.28
CA LEU A 210 -12.67 -8.50 2.63
C LEU A 210 -13.47 -8.06 1.40
N LEU A 211 -12.83 -7.89 0.26
CA LEU A 211 -13.49 -7.52 -1.00
C LEU A 211 -14.01 -8.73 -1.80
N GLN A 212 -13.63 -9.96 -1.44
CA GLN A 212 -14.04 -11.16 -2.19
C GLN A 212 -15.56 -11.32 -2.20
N GLY A 213 -16.09 -11.72 -3.35
CA GLY A 213 -17.53 -11.89 -3.54
C GLY A 213 -18.31 -10.58 -3.69
N THR A 214 -17.64 -9.44 -3.61
CA THR A 214 -18.25 -8.11 -3.81
C THR A 214 -17.94 -7.55 -5.20
N GLU A 215 -18.71 -6.56 -5.63
CA GLU A 215 -18.45 -5.82 -6.88
C GLU A 215 -17.21 -4.89 -6.81
N TYR A 216 -16.58 -4.77 -5.63
CA TYR A 216 -15.43 -3.92 -5.37
C TYR A 216 -14.10 -4.65 -5.56
N MET A 217 -14.11 -5.99 -5.59
CA MET A 217 -12.91 -6.79 -5.84
C MET A 217 -12.43 -6.63 -7.29
N PRO A 218 -11.18 -6.20 -7.54
CA PRO A 218 -10.62 -6.19 -8.89
C PRO A 218 -10.55 -7.61 -9.48
N SER A 219 -10.73 -7.72 -10.80
CA SER A 219 -10.45 -9.00 -11.48
C SER A 219 -8.96 -9.29 -11.43
N MET A 220 -8.60 -10.52 -11.08
CA MET A 220 -7.22 -11.00 -11.08
C MET A 220 -6.73 -11.44 -12.48
N LYS A 221 -7.63 -11.53 -13.47
CA LYS A 221 -7.26 -11.91 -14.84
C LYS A 221 -6.24 -10.92 -15.41
N ASP A 222 -5.13 -11.44 -15.92
CA ASP A 222 -4.01 -10.69 -16.51
C ASP A 222 -3.39 -9.66 -15.56
N LYS A 223 -3.33 -9.97 -14.25
CA LYS A 223 -2.76 -9.13 -13.22
C LYS A 223 -1.49 -9.72 -12.62
N ILE A 224 -0.65 -8.85 -12.09
CA ILE A 224 0.43 -9.19 -11.17
C ILE A 224 -0.05 -8.78 -9.77
N LEU A 225 -0.01 -9.75 -8.84
CA LEU A 225 -0.42 -9.53 -7.47
C LEU A 225 0.77 -9.05 -6.64
N PHE A 226 0.63 -7.91 -5.98
CA PHE A 226 1.54 -7.44 -4.94
C PHE A 226 0.87 -7.68 -3.60
N LEU A 227 1.39 -8.61 -2.80
CA LEU A 227 0.77 -9.05 -1.55
C LEU A 227 1.73 -8.87 -0.37
N GLU A 228 1.21 -8.46 0.75
CA GLU A 228 1.90 -8.44 2.04
C GLU A 228 0.88 -8.68 3.15
N ASP A 229 1.31 -8.98 4.35
CA ASP A 229 0.43 -9.01 5.52
C ASP A 229 1.21 -8.59 6.77
N ASP A 230 0.49 -8.17 7.81
CA ASP A 230 1.07 -7.79 9.10
C ASP A 230 1.21 -9.01 10.04
N ASP A 231 1.96 -8.84 11.13
CA ASP A 231 2.24 -9.90 12.10
C ASP A 231 1.28 -9.90 13.32
N LEU A 232 0.12 -9.27 13.23
CA LEU A 232 -0.83 -9.15 14.34
C LEU A 232 -1.30 -10.50 14.88
N VAL A 233 -1.24 -11.55 14.08
CA VAL A 233 -1.57 -12.92 14.48
C VAL A 233 -0.36 -13.68 15.07
N GLY A 234 0.81 -13.04 15.14
CA GLY A 234 2.04 -13.59 15.74
C GLY A 234 2.46 -14.93 15.12
N ASP A 235 2.77 -15.90 15.96
CA ASP A 235 3.28 -17.23 15.56
C ASP A 235 2.34 -18.01 14.62
N THR A 236 1.10 -17.57 14.45
CA THR A 236 0.15 -18.19 13.51
C THR A 236 0.16 -17.56 12.12
N PHE A 237 1.02 -16.57 11.87
CA PHE A 237 1.12 -15.83 10.63
C PHE A 237 1.18 -16.74 9.39
N ILE A 238 2.04 -17.75 9.39
CA ILE A 238 2.25 -18.61 8.23
C ILE A 238 0.95 -19.36 7.83
N PHE A 239 0.16 -19.79 8.82
CA PHE A 239 -1.11 -20.46 8.57
C PHE A 239 -2.18 -19.46 8.10
N GLU A 240 -2.17 -18.26 8.66
CA GLU A 240 -3.09 -17.19 8.28
C GLU A 240 -2.82 -16.72 6.85
N PHE A 241 -1.56 -16.47 6.52
CA PHE A 241 -1.16 -16.09 5.16
C PHE A 241 -1.50 -17.20 4.16
N ASP A 242 -1.19 -18.46 4.50
CA ASP A 242 -1.46 -19.61 3.63
C ASP A 242 -2.96 -19.75 3.31
N ARG A 243 -3.82 -19.73 4.32
CA ARG A 243 -5.27 -19.87 4.10
C ARG A 243 -5.85 -18.68 3.33
N ASN A 244 -5.37 -17.47 3.58
CA ASN A 244 -5.80 -16.28 2.87
C ASN A 244 -5.36 -16.31 1.40
N LEU A 245 -4.11 -16.69 1.13
CA LEU A 245 -3.62 -16.89 -0.22
C LEU A 245 -4.39 -18.01 -0.93
N HIS A 246 -4.65 -19.13 -0.24
CA HIS A 246 -5.42 -20.23 -0.80
C HIS A 246 -6.86 -19.81 -1.13
N SER A 247 -7.48 -18.96 -0.31
CA SER A 247 -8.79 -18.39 -0.60
C SER A 247 -8.80 -17.55 -1.89
N LEU A 248 -7.73 -16.78 -2.17
CA LEU A 248 -7.57 -16.11 -3.46
C LEU A 248 -7.42 -17.11 -4.61
N MET A 249 -6.67 -18.20 -4.41
CA MET A 249 -6.44 -19.25 -5.40
C MET A 249 -7.74 -19.95 -5.84
N LEU A 250 -8.75 -20.00 -4.96
CA LEU A 250 -10.07 -20.54 -5.27
C LEU A 250 -10.92 -19.61 -6.13
N GLN A 251 -10.52 -18.35 -6.30
CA GLN A 251 -11.28 -17.42 -7.14
C GLN A 251 -11.15 -17.80 -8.63
N LYS A 252 -12.27 -17.70 -9.35
CA LYS A 252 -12.40 -18.13 -10.77
C LYS A 252 -11.27 -17.63 -11.68
N ASN A 253 -10.81 -16.39 -11.46
CA ASN A 253 -9.84 -15.75 -12.34
C ASN A 253 -8.40 -15.80 -11.79
N PHE A 254 -8.14 -16.53 -10.70
CA PHE A 254 -6.79 -16.66 -10.15
C PHE A 254 -5.86 -17.38 -11.14
N LYS A 255 -6.34 -18.42 -11.80
CA LYS A 255 -5.56 -19.18 -12.82
C LYS A 255 -5.04 -18.31 -13.98
N ASP A 256 -5.57 -17.12 -14.15
CA ASP A 256 -5.21 -16.19 -15.24
C ASP A 256 -4.26 -15.07 -14.76
N ILE A 257 -3.76 -15.11 -13.52
CA ILE A 257 -2.74 -14.17 -13.04
C ILE A 257 -1.43 -14.36 -13.79
N LYS A 258 -0.62 -13.31 -13.82
CA LYS A 258 0.67 -13.30 -14.55
C LYS A 258 1.88 -13.49 -13.62
N GLY A 259 1.77 -13.15 -12.34
CA GLY A 259 2.85 -13.28 -11.37
C GLY A 259 2.42 -12.82 -9.99
N ILE A 260 3.24 -13.14 -9.00
CA ILE A 260 3.06 -12.72 -7.61
C ILE A 260 4.36 -12.14 -7.08
N ILE A 261 4.27 -10.98 -6.44
CA ILE A 261 5.35 -10.32 -5.73
C ILE A 261 4.89 -10.13 -4.27
N ILE A 262 5.69 -10.60 -3.32
CA ILE A 262 5.31 -10.59 -1.90
C ILE A 262 6.31 -9.75 -1.11
N GLY A 263 5.77 -8.88 -0.26
CA GLY A 263 6.52 -8.02 0.66
C GLY A 263 7.25 -8.80 1.74
N ARG A 264 8.17 -8.13 2.44
CA ARG A 264 8.92 -8.73 3.55
C ARG A 264 7.98 -9.03 4.70
N VAL A 265 8.08 -10.25 5.23
CA VAL A 265 7.38 -10.67 6.45
C VAL A 265 8.01 -9.99 7.67
N GLN A 266 7.18 -9.50 8.58
CA GLN A 266 7.63 -8.90 9.84
C GLN A 266 8.26 -9.94 10.77
N LEU A 267 9.22 -9.51 11.59
CA LEU A 267 9.97 -10.38 12.50
C LEU A 267 9.08 -11.03 13.58
N GLY A 268 8.02 -10.34 14.00
CA GLY A 268 7.05 -10.83 14.98
C GLY A 268 6.27 -12.06 14.51
N ALA A 269 6.20 -12.29 13.20
CA ALA A 269 5.62 -13.50 12.60
C ALA A 269 6.46 -14.75 12.85
N LYS A 270 7.75 -14.63 13.19
CA LYS A 270 8.70 -15.73 13.45
C LYS A 270 8.79 -16.75 12.30
N VAL A 271 8.70 -16.28 11.08
CA VAL A 271 8.78 -17.09 9.86
C VAL A 271 10.04 -16.69 9.10
N SER A 272 10.91 -17.67 8.84
CA SER A 272 12.10 -17.44 8.03
C SER A 272 11.73 -17.25 6.54
N VAL A 273 12.59 -16.56 5.80
CA VAL A 273 12.44 -16.41 4.34
C VAL A 273 12.44 -17.79 3.65
N GLU A 274 13.23 -18.74 4.18
CA GLU A 274 13.32 -20.12 3.69
C GLU A 274 12.02 -20.90 3.90
N ASP A 275 11.43 -20.85 5.10
CA ASP A 275 10.17 -21.54 5.38
C ASP A 275 9.03 -20.97 4.56
N PHE A 276 9.00 -19.65 4.41
CA PHE A 276 8.01 -18.97 3.59
C PHE A 276 8.16 -19.32 2.11
N ALA A 277 9.41 -19.36 1.59
CA ALA A 277 9.70 -19.78 0.24
C ALA A 277 9.28 -21.23 0.00
N LYS A 278 9.55 -22.12 0.95
CA LYS A 278 9.14 -23.54 0.89
C LYS A 278 7.62 -23.66 0.78
N LEU A 279 6.86 -22.99 1.66
CA LEU A 279 5.40 -22.98 1.61
C LEU A 279 4.87 -22.60 0.22
N LEU A 280 5.43 -21.55 -0.38
CA LEU A 280 4.97 -21.07 -1.69
C LEU A 280 5.38 -21.99 -2.82
N SER A 281 6.57 -22.60 -2.77
CA SER A 281 7.08 -23.53 -3.79
C SER A 281 6.26 -24.83 -3.90
N GLU A 282 5.57 -25.21 -2.83
CA GLU A 282 4.71 -26.41 -2.79
C GLU A 282 3.34 -26.17 -3.46
N LYS A 283 2.99 -24.95 -3.81
CA LYS A 283 1.68 -24.61 -4.39
C LYS A 283 1.66 -24.83 -5.90
N GLU A 284 0.91 -25.84 -6.34
CA GLU A 284 0.75 -26.19 -7.76
C GLU A 284 0.30 -25.00 -8.62
N GLN A 285 -0.58 -24.13 -8.08
CA GLN A 285 -1.12 -22.98 -8.79
C GLN A 285 -0.06 -21.93 -9.14
N LEU A 286 1.07 -21.94 -8.44
CA LEU A 286 2.16 -20.95 -8.61
C LEU A 286 3.29 -21.44 -9.51
N LYS A 287 3.36 -22.73 -9.85
CA LYS A 287 4.52 -23.34 -10.56
C LYS A 287 4.84 -22.73 -11.92
N ASN A 288 3.86 -22.16 -12.60
CA ASN A 288 4.02 -21.69 -13.98
C ASN A 288 4.00 -20.17 -14.13
N ILE A 289 4.16 -19.43 -13.03
CA ILE A 289 4.21 -17.96 -13.01
C ILE A 289 5.42 -17.49 -12.19
N PRO A 290 5.99 -16.31 -12.49
CA PRO A 290 7.00 -15.69 -11.63
C PRO A 290 6.47 -15.47 -10.23
N VAL A 291 7.28 -15.86 -9.23
CA VAL A 291 7.02 -15.63 -7.80
C VAL A 291 8.28 -15.08 -7.15
N ILE A 292 8.17 -13.88 -6.61
CA ILE A 292 9.28 -13.15 -5.95
C ILE A 292 8.80 -12.74 -4.57
N ILE A 293 9.63 -12.97 -3.55
CA ILE A 293 9.32 -12.63 -2.15
C ILE A 293 10.40 -11.75 -1.51
N ASN A 294 10.18 -11.36 -0.28
CA ASN A 294 11.08 -10.55 0.55
C ASN A 294 11.34 -9.15 -0.06
N MET A 295 10.32 -8.56 -0.67
CA MET A 295 10.40 -7.23 -1.28
C MET A 295 10.20 -6.12 -0.24
N ASP A 296 10.77 -4.95 -0.50
CA ASP A 296 10.69 -3.79 0.39
C ASP A 296 9.34 -3.08 0.32
N PHE A 297 8.27 -3.75 0.71
CA PHE A 297 6.95 -3.15 0.94
C PHE A 297 6.15 -3.94 1.98
N GLY A 298 5.13 -3.32 2.53
CA GLY A 298 4.31 -3.86 3.61
C GLY A 298 4.59 -3.19 4.95
N HIS A 299 4.66 -3.98 6.04
CA HIS A 299 4.72 -3.46 7.39
C HIS A 299 6.13 -3.31 7.96
N THR A 300 7.19 -3.75 7.25
CA THR A 300 8.59 -3.41 7.55
C THR A 300 9.00 -2.09 6.86
N ARG A 301 10.13 -1.52 7.26
CA ARG A 301 10.72 -0.33 6.64
C ARG A 301 12.11 -0.65 6.06
N PRO A 302 12.50 -0.09 4.92
CA PRO A 302 11.74 0.86 4.11
C PRO A 302 10.67 0.20 3.25
N LEU A 303 9.88 1.02 2.55
CA LEU A 303 8.89 0.54 1.59
C LEU A 303 8.88 1.40 0.31
N PHE A 304 8.72 0.78 -0.85
CA PHE A 304 8.52 1.50 -2.10
C PHE A 304 7.02 1.68 -2.42
N THR A 305 6.72 2.73 -3.20
CA THR A 305 5.34 3.04 -3.59
C THR A 305 4.92 2.23 -4.81
N ILE A 306 3.74 1.58 -4.74
CA ILE A 306 3.22 0.67 -5.75
C ILE A 306 1.93 1.25 -6.34
N PRO A 307 1.88 1.64 -7.63
CA PRO A 307 0.67 2.15 -8.27
C PRO A 307 -0.26 1.00 -8.68
N ILE A 308 -1.37 0.84 -7.96
CA ILE A 308 -2.44 -0.12 -8.27
C ILE A 308 -3.11 0.27 -9.59
N GLY A 309 -3.12 -0.64 -10.57
CA GLY A 309 -3.67 -0.41 -11.90
C GLY A 309 -2.66 0.06 -12.95
N ALA A 310 -1.42 0.39 -12.56
CA ALA A 310 -0.31 0.61 -13.48
C ALA A 310 0.21 -0.73 -14.05
N ASP A 311 0.96 -0.68 -15.12
CA ASP A 311 1.58 -1.87 -15.70
C ASP A 311 2.87 -2.24 -14.94
N CYS A 312 3.13 -3.53 -14.80
CA CYS A 312 4.34 -4.08 -14.24
C CYS A 312 4.93 -5.11 -15.20
N VAL A 313 6.25 -5.07 -15.37
CA VAL A 313 7.03 -6.09 -16.10
C VAL A 313 7.94 -6.79 -15.10
N ILE A 314 7.87 -8.11 -15.08
CA ILE A 314 8.82 -8.99 -14.40
C ILE A 314 9.70 -9.63 -15.48
N ASP A 315 11.01 -9.55 -15.32
CA ASP A 315 11.98 -10.26 -16.11
C ASP A 315 12.98 -10.95 -15.18
N ASN A 316 12.67 -12.21 -14.86
CA ASN A 316 13.33 -13.02 -13.82
C ASN A 316 13.26 -12.36 -12.43
N ASP A 317 14.29 -11.66 -11.99
CA ASP A 317 14.36 -10.94 -10.71
C ASP A 317 14.13 -9.43 -10.86
N ARG A 318 14.19 -8.92 -12.10
CA ARG A 318 13.99 -7.50 -12.37
C ARG A 318 12.51 -7.14 -12.42
N ILE A 319 12.14 -6.13 -11.66
CA ILE A 319 10.78 -5.59 -11.59
C ILE A 319 10.81 -4.15 -12.11
N THR A 320 9.96 -3.88 -13.11
CA THR A 320 9.79 -2.53 -13.66
C THR A 320 8.32 -2.14 -13.59
N ILE A 321 8.02 -1.03 -12.93
CA ILE A 321 6.69 -0.43 -12.84
C ILE A 321 6.58 0.66 -13.90
N ILE A 322 5.50 0.64 -14.69
CA ILE A 322 5.27 1.54 -15.81
C ILE A 322 3.99 2.36 -15.56
N GLN A 323 4.11 3.69 -15.57
CA GLN A 323 3.01 4.63 -15.34
C GLN A 323 2.82 5.51 -16.58
N GLU A 324 2.04 5.04 -17.53
CA GLU A 324 1.67 5.78 -18.75
C GLU A 324 0.17 6.14 -18.77
#